data_4763dc4144263a18024f2e3a38357249
#
_entry.id   4763dc4144263a18024f2e3a38357249
#
_cell.length_a   1.000
_cell.length_b   1.000
_cell.length_c   1.000
_cell.angle_alpha   90.00
_cell.angle_beta   90.00
_cell.angle_gamma   90.00
#
_symmetry.space_group_name_H-M   'P 1'
#
loop_
_entity.id
_entity.type
_entity.pdbx_description
1 polymer ?
#
loop_
_entity_poly.entity_id
_entity_poly.type
_entity_poly.pdbx_seq_one_letter_code
_entity_poly.pdbx_strand_id
1 'polypeptide(L)'
;MKRTSKILLLFSCVLLLASCKDSPEKQLEQMRGEWVHVKGHPAFTLSEKGGTYSVTRKANVRGKILETTYQVAERDGNQFIETGFGILLTYDKERDRITLSPGGEYKRVINPKNRKR
;
A
#
# COMPACT_ATOMS: atom_id res chain seq x y z
N MET A 1 39.17 27.39 1.42
CA MET A 1 38.03 27.65 2.25
C MET A 1 36.75 27.64 1.47
N LYS A 2 36.65 28.41 0.42
CA LYS A 2 35.41 28.41 -0.35
C LYS A 2 35.09 27.05 -0.95
N ARG A 3 36.11 26.28 -1.27
CA ARG A 3 35.89 24.97 -1.87
C ARG A 3 35.23 24.03 -0.91
N THR A 4 35.54 24.19 0.36
CA THR A 4 34.96 23.31 1.36
C THR A 4 33.46 23.50 1.43
N SER A 5 33.01 24.76 1.30
CA SER A 5 31.56 25.01 1.34
C SER A 5 30.84 24.34 0.20
N LYS A 6 31.45 24.35 -0.99
CA LYS A 6 30.82 23.73 -2.14
C LYS A 6 30.72 22.25 -1.98
N ILE A 7 31.70 21.62 -1.40
CA ILE A 7 31.68 20.21 -1.16
C ILE A 7 30.57 19.86 -0.18
N LEU A 8 30.41 20.67 0.84
CA LEU A 8 29.36 20.45 1.80
C LEU A 8 27.98 20.55 1.17
N LEU A 9 27.81 21.48 0.24
CA LEU A 9 26.54 21.63 -0.43
C LEU A 9 26.21 20.40 -1.27
N LEU A 10 27.20 19.85 -1.95
CA LEU A 10 26.99 18.65 -2.74
C LEU A 10 26.57 17.49 -1.85
N PHE A 11 27.19 17.38 -0.70
CA PHE A 11 26.84 16.34 0.24
C PHE A 11 25.40 16.48 0.67
N SER A 12 24.96 17.69 0.91
CA SER A 12 23.60 17.97 1.32
C SER A 12 22.59 17.52 0.27
N CYS A 13 22.90 17.74 -0.99
CA CYS A 13 22.02 17.33 -2.07
C CYS A 13 21.87 15.82 -2.14
N VAL A 14 22.96 15.11 -1.94
CA VAL A 14 22.90 13.66 -1.97
C VAL A 14 22.01 13.13 -0.87
N LEU A 15 22.10 13.71 0.30
CA LEU A 15 21.26 13.30 1.41
C LEU A 15 19.78 13.54 1.11
N LEU A 16 19.47 14.64 0.46
CA LEU A 16 18.09 14.93 0.11
C LEU A 16 17.54 13.90 -0.85
N LEU A 17 18.35 13.47 -1.81
CA LEU A 17 17.90 12.45 -2.74
C LEU A 17 17.64 11.14 -2.02
N ALA A 18 18.47 10.80 -1.05
CA ALA A 18 18.30 9.56 -0.31
C ALA A 18 17.00 9.57 0.50
N SER A 19 16.52 10.75 0.88
CA SER A 19 15.33 10.81 1.71
C SER A 19 14.05 10.85 0.88
N CYS A 20 14.13 10.68 -0.42
CA CYS A 20 12.93 10.68 -1.25
C CYS A 20 12.14 9.38 -1.18
N LYS A 21 12.68 8.36 -0.55
CA LYS A 21 11.94 7.11 -0.45
C LYS A 21 10.80 7.26 0.55
N ASP A 22 9.64 6.75 0.17
CA ASP A 22 8.51 6.80 1.06
C ASP A 22 8.70 5.83 2.22
N SER A 23 8.29 6.23 3.40
CA SER A 23 8.30 5.33 4.54
C SER A 23 7.21 4.28 4.33
N PRO A 24 7.28 3.15 5.02
CA PRO A 24 6.23 2.14 4.92
C PRO A 24 4.85 2.68 5.28
N GLU A 25 4.81 3.55 6.27
CA GLU A 25 3.55 4.14 6.67
C GLU A 25 2.97 5.02 5.58
N LYS A 26 3.82 5.77 4.91
CA LYS A 26 3.39 6.65 3.84
C LYS A 26 2.90 5.83 2.64
N GLN A 27 3.51 4.71 2.38
CA GLN A 27 3.07 3.84 1.31
C GLN A 27 1.68 3.28 1.61
N LEU A 28 1.42 2.89 2.84
CA LEU A 28 0.11 2.39 3.22
C LEU A 28 -0.96 3.45 3.04
N GLU A 29 -0.62 4.70 3.32
CA GLU A 29 -1.57 5.78 3.12
C GLU A 29 -1.94 5.92 1.66
N GLN A 30 -0.98 5.73 0.76
CA GLN A 30 -1.24 5.82 -0.66
C GLN A 30 -2.05 4.63 -1.16
N MET A 31 -2.03 3.53 -0.43
CA MET A 31 -2.73 2.32 -0.83
C MET A 31 -4.16 2.27 -0.34
N ARG A 32 -4.60 3.25 0.40
CA ARG A 32 -5.98 3.25 0.91
C ARG A 32 -6.96 3.26 -0.25
N GLY A 33 -8.04 2.51 -0.11
CA GLY A 33 -9.08 2.48 -1.12
C GLY A 33 -9.51 1.07 -1.43
N GLU A 34 -10.23 0.94 -2.51
CA GLU A 34 -10.78 -0.33 -2.94
C GLU A 34 -9.95 -0.92 -4.06
N TRP A 35 -9.68 -2.21 -3.98
CA TRP A 35 -8.81 -2.89 -4.95
C TRP A 35 -9.49 -4.16 -5.43
N VAL A 36 -9.29 -4.49 -6.71
CA VAL A 36 -9.85 -5.68 -7.29
C VAL A 36 -8.74 -6.43 -8.02
N HIS A 37 -8.78 -7.76 -7.95
CA HIS A 37 -7.79 -8.59 -8.62
C HIS A 37 -7.81 -8.28 -10.11
N VAL A 38 -6.64 -8.29 -10.74
CA VAL A 38 -6.56 -7.95 -12.16
C VAL A 38 -7.40 -8.89 -13.02
N LYS A 39 -7.71 -10.06 -12.51
CA LYS A 39 -8.58 -11.00 -13.21
C LYS A 39 -10.04 -10.84 -12.82
N GLY A 40 -10.40 -9.82 -12.07
CA GLY A 40 -11.79 -9.51 -11.80
C GLY A 40 -12.29 -9.77 -10.40
N HIS A 41 -11.64 -10.59 -9.62
CA HIS A 41 -12.03 -10.89 -8.25
C HIS A 41 -10.91 -11.67 -7.60
N PRO A 42 -10.86 -11.77 -6.30
CA PRO A 42 -11.70 -11.10 -5.32
C PRO A 42 -11.30 -9.63 -5.15
N ALA A 43 -12.01 -8.92 -4.32
CA ALA A 43 -11.72 -7.52 -4.05
C ALA A 43 -11.46 -7.33 -2.56
N PHE A 44 -10.74 -6.26 -2.23
CA PHE A 44 -10.56 -5.91 -0.83
C PHE A 44 -10.49 -4.39 -0.70
N THR A 45 -10.68 -3.91 0.53
CA THR A 45 -10.57 -2.49 0.83
C THR A 45 -9.48 -2.31 1.86
N LEU A 46 -8.56 -1.41 1.59
CA LEU A 46 -7.54 -1.05 2.57
C LEU A 46 -7.96 0.26 3.22
N SER A 47 -8.12 0.25 4.52
CA SER A 47 -8.58 1.41 5.26
C SER A 47 -7.71 1.66 6.46
N GLU A 48 -7.85 2.85 7.05
CA GLU A 48 -7.06 3.23 8.20
C GLU A 48 -8.00 3.79 9.26
N LYS A 49 -7.74 3.45 10.50
CA LYS A 49 -8.52 3.95 11.62
C LYS A 49 -7.62 4.05 12.83
N GLY A 50 -7.44 5.27 13.32
CA GLY A 50 -6.65 5.47 14.52
C GLY A 50 -5.20 5.06 14.39
N GLY A 51 -4.64 5.16 13.21
CA GLY A 51 -3.25 4.79 12.98
C GLY A 51 -3.06 3.32 12.62
N THR A 52 -4.14 2.55 12.58
CA THR A 52 -4.06 1.14 12.24
C THR A 52 -4.62 0.90 10.85
N TYR A 53 -3.87 0.19 10.03
CA TYR A 53 -4.32 -0.14 8.69
C TYR A 53 -4.89 -1.54 8.65
N SER A 54 -5.98 -1.73 7.91
CA SER A 54 -6.67 -3.01 7.85
C SER A 54 -7.11 -3.31 6.44
N VAL A 55 -7.21 -4.59 6.12
CA VAL A 55 -7.70 -5.05 4.84
C VAL A 55 -9.01 -5.78 5.10
N THR A 56 -10.08 -5.32 4.46
CA THR A 56 -11.39 -5.94 4.61
C THR A 56 -11.76 -6.63 3.31
N ARG A 57 -12.13 -7.89 3.40
CA ARG A 57 -12.53 -8.68 2.25
C ARG A 57 -13.99 -9.10 2.42
N LYS A 58 -14.71 -9.08 1.31
CA LYS A 58 -16.09 -9.51 1.31
C LYS A 58 -16.22 -10.75 0.43
N ALA A 59 -16.94 -11.71 0.91
CA ALA A 59 -17.17 -12.95 0.16
C ALA A 59 -18.65 -13.25 0.20
N ASN A 60 -19.18 -13.70 -0.94
CA ASN A 60 -20.56 -14.11 -1.01
C ASN A 60 -20.61 -15.62 -0.81
N VAL A 61 -21.17 -16.05 0.32
CA VAL A 61 -21.26 -17.46 0.64
C VAL A 61 -22.74 -17.80 0.78
N ARG A 62 -23.24 -18.55 -0.20
CA ARG A 62 -24.64 -18.99 -0.18
C ARG A 62 -25.61 -17.83 -0.06
N GLY A 63 -25.36 -16.76 -0.79
CA GLY A 63 -26.24 -15.62 -0.78
C GLY A 63 -26.02 -14.64 0.34
N LYS A 64 -25.09 -14.93 1.26
CA LYS A 64 -24.79 -14.02 2.33
C LYS A 64 -23.43 -13.40 2.12
N ILE A 65 -23.34 -12.11 2.39
CA ILE A 65 -22.08 -11.40 2.28
C ILE A 65 -21.36 -11.49 3.61
N LEU A 66 -20.21 -12.15 3.60
CA LEU A 66 -19.37 -12.25 4.78
C LEU A 66 -18.21 -11.29 4.67
N GLU A 67 -17.99 -10.54 5.71
CA GLU A 67 -16.93 -9.55 5.73
C GLU A 67 -15.89 -9.97 6.73
N THR A 68 -14.63 -10.00 6.31
CA THR A 68 -13.53 -10.35 7.18
C THR A 68 -12.49 -9.25 7.14
N THR A 69 -12.01 -8.82 8.29
CA THR A 69 -11.03 -7.75 8.38
C THR A 69 -9.76 -8.29 9.01
N TYR A 70 -8.64 -7.99 8.37
CA TYR A 70 -7.33 -8.37 8.88
C TYR A 70 -6.48 -7.13 9.07
N GLN A 71 -5.65 -7.14 10.07
CA GLN A 71 -4.78 -6.01 10.35
C GLN A 71 -3.52 -6.09 9.50
N VAL A 72 -2.98 -4.95 9.12
CA VAL A 72 -1.72 -4.88 8.40
C VAL A 72 -0.63 -4.58 9.41
N ALA A 73 0.45 -5.33 9.37
CA ALA A 73 1.57 -5.15 10.26
C ALA A 73 2.87 -5.07 9.48
N GLU A 74 3.83 -4.35 10.02
CA GLU A 74 5.12 -4.20 9.39
C GLU A 74 6.14 -5.10 10.07
N ARG A 75 6.97 -5.79 9.28
CA ARG A 75 8.07 -6.59 9.79
C ARG A 75 9.25 -6.42 8.86
N ASP A 76 10.36 -5.96 9.40
CA ASP A 76 11.62 -5.81 8.63
C ASP A 76 11.41 -4.95 7.39
N GLY A 77 10.61 -3.91 7.51
CA GLY A 77 10.39 -3.00 6.39
C GLY A 77 9.36 -3.45 5.40
N ASN A 78 8.76 -4.62 5.60
CA ASN A 78 7.73 -5.13 4.71
C ASN A 78 6.38 -5.12 5.40
N GLN A 79 5.33 -4.97 4.60
CA GLN A 79 3.97 -4.96 5.13
C GLN A 79 3.34 -6.32 4.93
N PHE A 80 2.64 -6.80 5.95
CA PHE A 80 1.99 -8.11 5.91
C PHE A 80 0.55 -7.98 6.36
N ILE A 81 -0.33 -8.72 5.69
CA ILE A 81 -1.71 -8.87 6.14
C ILE A 81 -1.73 -10.05 7.09
N GLU A 82 -2.19 -9.81 8.31
CA GLU A 82 -2.12 -10.83 9.36
C GLU A 82 -3.30 -11.78 9.24
N THR A 83 -3.12 -12.82 8.46
CA THR A 83 -4.15 -13.82 8.24
C THR A 83 -3.82 -15.13 8.93
N GLY A 84 -2.80 -15.14 9.76
CA GLY A 84 -2.30 -16.38 10.33
C GLY A 84 -1.04 -16.86 9.63
N PHE A 85 -0.96 -16.68 8.32
CA PHE A 85 0.24 -17.03 7.57
C PHE A 85 1.08 -15.81 7.27
N GLY A 86 0.47 -14.65 7.22
CA GLY A 86 1.21 -13.46 6.81
C GLY A 86 1.27 -13.36 5.29
N ILE A 87 0.40 -12.55 4.71
CA ILE A 87 0.43 -12.34 3.26
C ILE A 87 1.23 -11.07 3.01
N LEU A 88 2.28 -11.20 2.21
CA LEU A 88 3.13 -10.04 1.91
C LEU A 88 2.38 -9.07 1.02
N LEU A 89 2.40 -7.80 1.41
CA LEU A 89 1.70 -6.74 0.70
C LEU A 89 2.73 -5.81 0.10
N THR A 90 2.76 -5.70 -1.23
CA THR A 90 3.72 -4.86 -1.92
C THR A 90 2.99 -3.88 -2.82
N TYR A 91 3.45 -2.64 -2.84
CA TYR A 91 2.82 -1.59 -3.62
C TYR A 91 3.76 -1.09 -4.70
N ASP A 92 3.25 -1.04 -5.95
CA ASP A 92 3.98 -0.45 -7.06
C ASP A 92 3.34 0.91 -7.30
N LYS A 93 4.00 1.95 -6.84
CA LYS A 93 3.45 3.28 -6.91
C LYS A 93 3.32 3.79 -8.34
N GLU A 94 4.23 3.44 -9.20
CA GLU A 94 4.19 3.94 -10.57
C GLU A 94 3.03 3.39 -11.35
N ARG A 95 2.69 2.15 -11.13
CA ARG A 95 1.59 1.52 -11.83
C ARG A 95 0.31 1.51 -11.02
N ASP A 96 0.36 1.96 -9.77
CA ASP A 96 -0.75 1.93 -8.83
C ASP A 96 -1.32 0.51 -8.75
N ARG A 97 -0.45 -0.44 -8.42
CA ARG A 97 -0.84 -1.84 -8.29
C ARG A 97 -0.37 -2.36 -6.95
N ILE A 98 -1.16 -3.25 -6.39
CA ILE A 98 -0.80 -3.95 -5.17
C ILE A 98 -0.62 -5.42 -5.51
N THR A 99 0.44 -6.02 -4.98
CA THR A 99 0.67 -7.44 -5.14
C THR A 99 0.59 -8.11 -3.78
N LEU A 100 -0.20 -9.15 -3.69
CA LEU A 100 -0.28 -9.98 -2.48
C LEU A 100 0.43 -11.30 -2.76
N SER A 101 1.27 -11.72 -1.83
CA SER A 101 2.00 -12.97 -1.97
C SER A 101 1.74 -13.83 -0.75
N PRO A 102 0.93 -14.88 -0.89
CA PRO A 102 0.20 -15.30 -2.07
C PRO A 102 -1.04 -14.45 -2.33
N GLY A 103 -1.52 -14.47 -3.55
CA GLY A 103 -2.76 -13.77 -3.87
C GLY A 103 -2.81 -13.18 -5.26
N GLY A 104 -1.71 -12.59 -5.71
CA GLY A 104 -1.66 -12.02 -7.05
C GLY A 104 -1.70 -10.52 -7.07
N GLU A 105 -1.92 -9.97 -8.23
CA GLU A 105 -1.86 -8.53 -8.46
C GLU A 105 -3.25 -7.93 -8.45
N TYR A 106 -3.37 -6.73 -7.88
CA TYR A 106 -4.64 -6.03 -7.72
C TYR A 106 -4.51 -4.63 -8.29
N LYS A 107 -5.59 -4.14 -8.88
CA LYS A 107 -5.63 -2.78 -9.40
C LYS A 107 -6.68 -2.00 -8.63
N ARG A 108 -6.55 -0.69 -8.63
CA ARG A 108 -7.46 0.18 -7.88
C ARG A 108 -8.80 0.24 -8.59
N VAL A 109 -9.87 0.16 -7.80
CA VAL A 109 -11.21 0.33 -8.35
C VAL A 109 -11.45 1.82 -8.51
N ILE A 110 -11.75 2.24 -9.72
CA ILE A 110 -12.01 3.64 -9.98
C ILE A 110 -13.51 3.81 -10.13
N ASN A 111 -14.07 4.55 -9.20
CA ASN A 111 -15.50 4.81 -9.21
C ASN A 111 -15.78 5.97 -10.16
N PRO A 112 -16.65 5.81 -11.14
CA PRO A 112 -16.95 6.90 -12.08
C PRO A 112 -17.36 8.19 -11.40
N LYS A 113 -18.03 8.11 -10.27
CA LYS A 113 -18.41 9.31 -9.56
C LYS A 113 -17.21 10.04 -9.02
N ASN A 114 -16.17 9.33 -8.65
CA ASN A 114 -14.97 9.95 -8.12
C ASN A 114 -14.08 10.50 -9.20
N ARG A 115 -14.27 10.09 -10.42
CA ARG A 115 -13.42 10.57 -11.49
C ARG A 115 -13.78 11.95 -11.95
N LYS A 116 -14.92 12.39 -11.56
CA LYS A 116 -15.33 13.65 -11.96
C LYS A 116 -14.72 14.71 -11.19
N ARG A 117 -13.90 14.82 -10.79
CA ARG A 117 -13.38 15.83 -10.05
C ARG A 117 -12.24 16.42 -10.58
#